data_3c0c082018cac8d0b198d0b8a29abc3d
#
_entry.id   3c0c082018cac8d0b198d0b8a29abc3d
#
_cell.length_a   1.000
_cell.length_b   1.000
_cell.length_c   1.000
_cell.angle_alpha   90.00
_cell.angle_beta   90.00
_cell.angle_gamma   90.00
#
_symmetry.space_group_name_H-M   'P 1'
#
loop_
_entity.id
_entity.type
_entity.pdbx_description
1 polymer ?
#
loop_
_entity_poly.entity_id
_entity_poly.type
_entity_poly.pdbx_seq_one_letter_code
_entity_poly.pdbx_strand_id
1 'polypeptide(L)'
;MQQAQARFAIPRVDLFDEDEDDDAPLLSQVQQRIRDLTPMGEHPRLAVPGSDRSIVFHAAHSMMREVEVLHDQLLQLFADTASSVVPVQPRDVVVMVPDIDQVAPAIRAVFGQYGRHD
;
A
#
# COMPACT_ATOMS: atom_id res chain seq x y z
N MET A 1 31.48 -36.23 -27.39
CA MET A 1 30.29 -36.41 -26.54
C MET A 1 30.06 -35.13 -25.75
N GLN A 2 29.24 -34.23 -26.27
CA GLN A 2 28.84 -32.98 -25.59
C GLN A 2 27.42 -33.20 -25.06
N GLN A 3 27.33 -33.36 -23.72
CA GLN A 3 26.05 -33.41 -23.05
C GLN A 3 25.46 -32.01 -23.01
N ALA A 4 24.35 -31.79 -23.71
CA ALA A 4 23.54 -30.62 -23.65
C ALA A 4 22.86 -30.58 -22.24
N GLN A 5 23.31 -29.70 -21.36
CA GLN A 5 22.58 -29.35 -20.17
C GLN A 5 21.31 -28.63 -20.60
N ALA A 6 20.20 -29.32 -20.61
CA ALA A 6 18.88 -28.70 -20.72
C ALA A 6 18.67 -27.78 -19.49
N ARG A 7 18.84 -26.48 -19.68
CA ARG A 7 18.41 -25.48 -18.72
C ARG A 7 16.89 -25.54 -18.64
N PHE A 8 16.37 -26.08 -17.56
CA PHE A 8 14.98 -25.92 -17.20
C PHE A 8 14.75 -24.43 -16.95
N ALA A 9 14.30 -23.70 -17.95
CA ALA A 9 13.80 -22.35 -17.78
C ALA A 9 12.42 -22.49 -17.11
N ILE A 10 12.34 -22.23 -15.82
CA ILE A 10 11.06 -22.09 -15.13
C ILE A 10 10.41 -20.85 -15.76
N PRO A 11 9.22 -20.96 -16.37
CA PRO A 11 8.55 -19.80 -16.91
C PRO A 11 8.24 -18.83 -15.76
N ARG A 12 8.76 -17.61 -15.85
CA ARG A 12 8.37 -16.54 -14.94
C ARG A 12 6.93 -16.15 -15.27
N VAL A 13 6.02 -16.42 -14.36
CA VAL A 13 4.65 -15.93 -14.45
C VAL A 13 4.62 -14.60 -13.72
N ASP A 14 4.50 -13.51 -14.46
CA ASP A 14 4.26 -12.18 -13.88
C ASP A 14 2.76 -12.07 -13.60
N LEU A 15 2.41 -11.92 -12.34
CA LEU A 15 1.02 -11.80 -11.86
C LEU A 15 0.60 -10.34 -11.71
N PHE A 16 1.48 -9.41 -12.04
CA PHE A 16 1.22 -7.99 -11.94
C PHE A 16 1.00 -7.42 -13.34
N ASP A 17 -0.09 -6.69 -13.50
CA ASP A 17 -0.34 -5.94 -14.72
C ASP A 17 0.74 -4.86 -14.89
N GLU A 18 1.33 -4.77 -16.05
CA GLU A 18 2.23 -3.68 -16.42
C GLU A 18 1.37 -2.49 -16.85
N ASP A 19 1.20 -1.53 -15.95
CA ASP A 19 0.63 -0.23 -16.33
C ASP A 19 1.72 0.55 -17.09
N GLU A 20 1.76 0.39 -18.41
CA GLU A 20 2.61 1.19 -19.32
C GLU A 20 2.04 2.61 -19.56
N ASP A 21 1.05 3.03 -18.78
CA ASP A 21 0.39 4.29 -18.98
C ASP A 21 1.17 5.42 -18.30
N ASP A 22 1.54 6.46 -19.08
CA ASP A 22 2.20 7.68 -18.56
C ASP A 22 1.35 8.41 -17.51
N ASP A 23 0.04 8.12 -17.44
CA ASP A 23 -0.92 8.64 -16.46
C ASP A 23 -1.15 7.70 -15.26
N ALA A 24 -0.37 6.61 -15.13
CA ALA A 24 -0.50 5.68 -14.01
C ALA A 24 -0.36 6.38 -12.64
N PRO A 25 -1.13 5.96 -11.60
CA PRO A 25 -1.01 6.51 -10.26
C PRO A 25 0.41 6.41 -9.71
N LEU A 26 0.82 7.36 -8.87
CA LEU A 26 2.18 7.41 -8.30
C LEU A 26 2.58 6.09 -7.65
N LEU A 27 1.64 5.43 -6.94
CA LEU A 27 1.90 4.14 -6.29
C LEU A 27 2.27 3.06 -7.31
N SER A 28 1.53 2.95 -8.43
CA SER A 28 1.82 1.97 -9.49
C SER A 28 3.19 2.22 -10.10
N GLN A 29 3.53 3.48 -10.37
CA GLN A 29 4.85 3.86 -10.87
C GLN A 29 5.98 3.48 -9.91
N VAL A 30 5.80 3.72 -8.61
CA VAL A 30 6.80 3.35 -7.57
C VAL A 30 6.96 1.84 -7.50
N GLN A 31 5.85 1.10 -7.49
CA GLN A 31 5.86 -0.36 -7.46
C GLN A 31 6.56 -0.96 -8.67
N GLN A 32 6.30 -0.44 -9.87
CA GLN A 32 6.95 -0.88 -11.09
C GLN A 32 8.46 -0.66 -11.02
N ARG A 33 8.92 0.52 -10.61
CA ARG A 33 10.35 0.85 -10.50
C ARG A 33 11.07 -0.02 -9.48
N ILE A 34 10.42 -0.35 -8.36
CA ILE A 34 10.95 -1.31 -7.38
C ILE A 34 11.09 -2.69 -8.02
N ARG A 35 10.09 -3.13 -8.78
CA ARG A 35 10.11 -4.42 -9.50
C ARG A 35 11.26 -4.49 -10.49
N ASP A 36 11.46 -3.41 -11.25
CA ASP A 36 12.48 -3.32 -12.30
C ASP A 36 13.88 -3.04 -11.75
N LEU A 37 14.00 -2.81 -10.43
CA LEU A 37 15.26 -2.47 -9.75
C LEU A 37 15.96 -1.25 -10.38
N THR A 38 15.19 -0.29 -10.89
CA THR A 38 15.72 0.92 -11.54
C THR A 38 16.39 1.83 -10.52
N PRO A 39 17.67 2.25 -10.71
CA PRO A 39 18.34 3.15 -9.79
C PRO A 39 17.64 4.50 -9.67
N MET A 40 17.57 5.08 -8.48
CA MET A 40 16.85 6.34 -8.23
C MET A 40 17.29 7.52 -9.12
N GLY A 41 18.55 7.57 -9.53
CA GLY A 41 19.10 8.62 -10.40
C GLY A 41 18.65 8.53 -11.86
N GLU A 42 18.12 7.40 -12.29
CA GLU A 42 17.72 7.12 -13.67
C GLU A 42 16.22 7.31 -13.90
N HIS A 43 15.47 7.69 -12.84
CA HIS A 43 14.04 7.89 -12.95
C HIS A 43 13.71 9.22 -13.66
N PRO A 44 12.90 9.19 -14.72
CA PRO A 44 12.31 10.40 -15.24
C PRO A 44 11.42 11.03 -14.15
N ARG A 45 11.48 12.37 -14.02
CA ARG A 45 10.56 13.09 -13.15
C ARG A 45 9.24 13.23 -13.88
N LEU A 46 8.28 12.38 -13.56
CA LEU A 46 6.92 12.48 -14.09
C LEU A 46 6.11 13.44 -13.21
N ALA A 47 5.26 14.23 -13.85
CA ALA A 47 4.32 15.08 -13.14
C ALA A 47 3.20 14.19 -12.55
N VAL A 48 3.01 14.28 -11.24
CA VAL A 48 1.90 13.58 -10.55
C VAL A 48 0.69 14.51 -10.56
N PRO A 49 -0.47 14.07 -11.06
CA PRO A 49 -1.69 14.85 -11.00
C PRO A 49 -2.05 15.25 -9.55
N GLY A 50 -2.48 16.51 -9.34
CA GLY A 50 -2.86 16.96 -8.00
C GLY A 50 -4.07 16.24 -7.40
N SER A 51 -4.80 15.47 -8.21
CA SER A 51 -5.92 14.61 -7.81
C SER A 51 -5.49 13.21 -7.37
N ASP A 52 -4.24 12.81 -7.64
CA ASP A 52 -3.73 11.50 -7.23
C ASP A 52 -3.71 11.37 -5.70
N ARG A 53 -4.28 10.31 -5.19
CA ARG A 53 -4.37 9.95 -3.78
C ARG A 53 -3.80 8.55 -3.49
N SER A 54 -3.08 7.98 -4.43
CA SER A 54 -2.50 6.64 -4.31
C SER A 54 -1.42 6.56 -3.21
N ILE A 55 -0.72 7.68 -2.97
CA ILE A 55 0.19 7.84 -1.83
C ILE A 55 -0.15 9.15 -1.12
N VAL A 56 -0.43 9.07 0.19
CA VAL A 56 -0.75 10.23 1.03
C VAL A 56 0.11 10.22 2.28
N PHE A 57 0.64 11.39 2.64
CA PHE A 57 1.40 11.58 3.87
C PHE A 57 0.58 12.41 4.86
N HIS A 58 0.43 11.90 6.07
CA HIS A 58 -0.19 12.62 7.18
C HIS A 58 0.88 12.95 8.23
N ALA A 59 0.98 14.23 8.61
CA ALA A 59 1.84 14.66 9.69
C ALA A 59 1.00 14.85 10.96
N ALA A 60 1.36 14.16 12.03
CA ALA A 60 0.71 14.29 13.33
C ALA A 60 1.71 14.70 14.41
N HIS A 61 1.25 15.42 15.44
CA HIS A 61 2.11 15.92 16.52
C HIS A 61 2.25 14.95 17.70
N SER A 62 1.53 13.83 17.68
CA SER A 62 1.62 12.79 18.70
C SER A 62 1.21 11.43 18.15
N MET A 63 1.72 10.36 18.77
CA MET A 63 1.36 8.98 18.45
C MET A 63 -0.16 8.74 18.54
N MET A 64 -0.82 9.29 19.55
CA MET A 64 -2.28 9.16 19.69
C MET A 64 -2.98 9.78 18.48
N ARG A 65 -2.59 11.00 18.07
CA ARG A 65 -3.18 11.68 16.93
C ARG A 65 -2.91 10.96 15.62
N GLU A 66 -1.74 10.35 15.48
CA GLU A 66 -1.41 9.53 14.32
C GLU A 66 -2.35 8.34 14.17
N VAL A 67 -2.62 7.63 15.27
CA VAL A 67 -3.54 6.49 15.28
C VAL A 67 -5.00 6.93 15.07
N GLU A 68 -5.42 8.09 15.59
CA GLU A 68 -6.74 8.67 15.32
C GLU A 68 -6.91 9.00 13.83
N VAL A 69 -5.92 9.64 13.21
CA VAL A 69 -5.96 9.95 11.78
C VAL A 69 -6.04 8.67 10.94
N LEU A 70 -5.25 7.65 11.30
CA LEU A 70 -5.33 6.35 10.63
C LEU A 70 -6.74 5.75 10.74
N HIS A 71 -7.34 5.77 11.93
CA HIS A 71 -8.69 5.26 12.15
C HIS A 71 -9.72 5.99 11.26
N ASP A 72 -9.68 7.33 11.23
CA ASP A 72 -10.58 8.14 10.42
C ASP A 72 -10.42 7.83 8.93
N GLN A 73 -9.18 7.69 8.45
CA GLN A 73 -8.89 7.34 7.04
C GLN A 73 -9.39 5.95 6.68
N LEU A 74 -9.28 4.98 7.58
CA LEU A 74 -9.81 3.63 7.36
C LEU A 74 -11.35 3.63 7.31
N LEU A 75 -12.01 4.35 8.20
CA LEU A 75 -13.47 4.47 8.17
C LEU A 75 -13.94 5.11 6.87
N GLN A 76 -13.27 6.17 6.43
CA GLN A 76 -13.58 6.82 5.16
C GLN A 76 -13.38 5.86 3.98
N LEU A 77 -12.24 5.15 3.92
CA LEU A 77 -11.94 4.17 2.87
C LEU A 77 -13.03 3.09 2.76
N PHE A 78 -13.45 2.53 3.89
CA PHE A 78 -14.50 1.51 3.91
C PHE A 78 -15.85 2.07 3.49
N ALA A 79 -16.18 3.31 3.90
CA ALA A 79 -17.42 3.97 3.49
C ALA A 79 -17.42 4.28 1.99
N ASP A 80 -16.35 4.84 1.45
CA ASP A 80 -16.23 5.21 0.04
C ASP A 80 -16.29 3.99 -0.88
N THR A 81 -15.76 2.86 -0.44
CA THR A 81 -15.73 1.62 -1.24
C THR A 81 -16.93 0.70 -1.00
N ALA A 82 -17.78 0.99 -0.02
CA ALA A 82 -18.92 0.12 0.34
C ALA A 82 -19.86 -0.19 -0.82
N SER A 83 -20.03 0.73 -1.77
CA SER A 83 -20.89 0.59 -2.96
C SER A 83 -20.14 0.11 -4.20
N SER A 84 -18.84 -0.18 -4.08
CA SER A 84 -18.02 -0.66 -5.19
C SER A 84 -18.33 -2.12 -5.51
N VAL A 85 -18.02 -2.56 -6.74
CA VAL A 85 -18.15 -3.96 -7.16
C VAL A 85 -17.33 -4.89 -6.26
N VAL A 86 -16.16 -4.40 -5.82
CA VAL A 86 -15.30 -5.07 -4.83
C VAL A 86 -15.00 -4.09 -3.70
N PRO A 87 -15.77 -4.12 -2.59
CA PRO A 87 -15.54 -3.23 -1.46
C PRO A 87 -14.28 -3.65 -0.70
N VAL A 88 -13.49 -2.66 -0.29
CA VAL A 88 -12.32 -2.89 0.57
C VAL A 88 -12.79 -3.33 1.97
N GLN A 89 -12.19 -4.39 2.49
CA GLN A 89 -12.50 -4.94 3.80
C GLN A 89 -11.29 -4.79 4.75
N PRO A 90 -11.49 -4.83 6.07
CA PRO A 90 -10.38 -4.73 7.03
C PRO A 90 -9.24 -5.72 6.81
N ARG A 91 -9.54 -6.91 6.29
CA ARG A 91 -8.54 -7.94 5.95
C ARG A 91 -7.65 -7.57 4.75
N ASP A 92 -8.06 -6.60 3.94
CA ASP A 92 -7.32 -6.16 2.75
C ASP A 92 -6.33 -5.04 3.09
N VAL A 93 -6.31 -4.59 4.36
CA VAL A 93 -5.47 -3.49 4.83
C VAL A 93 -4.39 -4.02 5.79
N VAL A 94 -3.15 -3.59 5.56
CA VAL A 94 -2.03 -3.89 6.44
C VAL A 94 -1.51 -2.58 7.03
N VAL A 95 -1.38 -2.53 8.36
CA VAL A 95 -0.76 -1.41 9.08
C VAL A 95 0.59 -1.87 9.60
N MET A 96 1.64 -1.18 9.20
CA MET A 96 3.01 -1.47 9.64
C MET A 96 3.49 -0.38 10.59
N VAL A 97 4.11 -0.78 11.70
CA VAL A 97 4.69 0.12 12.69
C VAL A 97 6.11 -0.34 13.05
N PRO A 98 7.05 0.58 13.34
CA PRO A 98 8.42 0.21 13.69
C PRO A 98 8.51 -0.58 15.00
N ASP A 99 7.68 -0.23 15.99
CA ASP A 99 7.66 -0.84 17.33
C ASP A 99 6.21 -0.94 17.81
N ILE A 100 5.68 -2.16 17.78
CA ILE A 100 4.29 -2.42 18.16
C ILE A 100 4.04 -2.18 19.65
N ASP A 101 5.01 -2.42 20.52
CA ASP A 101 4.84 -2.28 21.97
C ASP A 101 4.62 -0.81 22.35
N GLN A 102 5.27 0.11 21.66
CA GLN A 102 5.07 1.54 21.85
C GLN A 102 3.71 2.03 21.33
N VAL A 103 3.22 1.47 20.23
CA VAL A 103 1.98 1.92 19.56
C VAL A 103 0.74 1.22 20.10
N ALA A 104 0.87 0.01 20.63
CA ALA A 104 -0.25 -0.81 21.10
C ALA A 104 -1.20 -0.11 22.08
N PRO A 105 -0.75 0.71 23.05
CA PRO A 105 -1.65 1.45 23.94
C PRO A 105 -2.55 2.42 23.18
N ALA A 106 -2.01 3.16 22.20
CA ALA A 106 -2.77 4.10 21.37
C ALA A 106 -3.78 3.36 20.49
N ILE A 107 -3.37 2.23 19.88
CA ILE A 107 -4.27 1.38 19.09
C ILE A 107 -5.44 0.91 19.94
N ARG A 108 -5.19 0.39 21.14
CA ARG A 108 -6.25 -0.07 22.04
C ARG A 108 -7.18 1.06 22.47
N ALA A 109 -6.65 2.25 22.71
CA ALA A 109 -7.45 3.41 23.11
C ALA A 109 -8.38 3.88 21.98
N VAL A 110 -7.91 3.89 20.72
CA VAL A 110 -8.68 4.38 19.58
C VAL A 110 -9.62 3.30 19.02
N PHE A 111 -9.09 2.12 18.69
CA PHE A 111 -9.87 1.05 18.06
C PHE A 111 -10.67 0.23 19.06
N GLY A 112 -10.27 0.19 20.35
CA GLY A 112 -10.97 -0.54 21.39
C GLY A 112 -12.21 0.16 21.95
N GLN A 113 -12.48 1.42 21.58
CA GLN A 113 -13.67 2.15 22.03
C GLN A 113 -14.98 1.57 21.45
N TYR A 114 -14.88 0.87 20.34
CA TYR A 114 -16.00 0.18 19.72
C TYR A 114 -16.03 -1.28 20.21
N GLY A 115 -16.20 -1.45 21.52
CA GLY A 115 -16.31 -2.76 22.16
C GLY A 115 -17.45 -3.57 21.55
N ARG A 116 -17.23 -4.87 21.40
CA ARG A 116 -18.25 -5.84 21.04
C ARG A 116 -19.53 -5.58 21.81
N HIS A 117 -20.59 -5.22 21.10
CA HIS A 117 -21.93 -5.49 21.58
C HIS A 117 -22.16 -6.99 21.32
N ASP A 118 -21.99 -7.79 22.36
CA ASP A 118 -22.45 -9.18 22.41
C ASP A 118 -23.99 -9.20 22.43
#